data_9b1dba8675d17ebca3ff1367714f3488
#
_entry.id   9b1dba8675d17ebca3ff1367714f3488
#
_cell.length_a   1.000
_cell.length_b   1.000
_cell.length_c   1.000
_cell.angle_alpha   90.00
_cell.angle_beta   90.00
_cell.angle_gamma   90.00
#
_symmetry.space_group_name_H-M   'P 1'
#
loop_
_entity.id
_entity.type
_entity.pdbx_description
1 polymer ?
#
loop_
_entity_poly.entity_id
_entity_poly.type
_entity_poly.pdbx_seq_one_letter_code
_entity_poly.pdbx_strand_id
1 'polypeptide(L)'
;MEPLTNAEIRKLKARAQLMEPMLKVGKAGLSEGFLKTVDEALARHELVKIKFAEFKEEKKTLAPLMAAKTSSELIMRVGNVAVLYRRRPIAEAPATDNPARPA
;
A
#
# COMPACT_ATOMS: atom_id res chain seq x y z
N MET A 1 -10.66 0.78 9.55
CA MET A 1 -10.92 1.35 8.21
C MET A 1 -12.21 0.78 7.66
N GLU A 2 -13.04 1.63 7.07
CA GLU A 2 -14.28 1.17 6.48
C GLU A 2 -14.01 0.34 5.24
N PRO A 3 -14.86 -0.67 4.98
CA PRO A 3 -14.70 -1.47 3.77
C PRO A 3 -14.77 -0.61 2.52
N LEU A 4 -13.98 -0.96 1.53
CA LEU A 4 -13.99 -0.25 0.26
C LEU A 4 -15.15 -0.72 -0.60
N THR A 5 -15.79 0.22 -1.28
CA THR A 5 -16.83 -0.13 -2.24
C THR A 5 -16.20 -0.61 -3.54
N ASN A 6 -16.99 -1.30 -4.37
CA ASN A 6 -16.49 -1.74 -5.66
C ASN A 6 -16.05 -0.57 -6.53
N ALA A 7 -16.76 0.56 -6.44
CA ALA A 7 -16.40 1.75 -7.19
C ALA A 7 -15.05 2.30 -6.73
N GLU A 8 -14.83 2.32 -5.41
CA GLU A 8 -13.55 2.79 -4.88
C GLU A 8 -12.40 1.88 -5.32
N ILE A 9 -12.62 0.56 -5.27
CA ILE A 9 -11.59 -0.39 -5.68
C ILE A 9 -11.24 -0.20 -7.16
N ARG A 10 -12.24 0.01 -8.01
CA ARG A 10 -11.99 0.22 -9.43
C ARG A 10 -11.18 1.49 -9.69
N LYS A 11 -11.47 2.57 -8.96
CA LYS A 11 -10.71 3.81 -9.08
C LYS A 11 -9.28 3.61 -8.65
N LEU A 12 -9.07 2.88 -7.55
CA LEU A 12 -7.72 2.63 -7.05
C LEU A 12 -6.93 1.76 -8.00
N LYS A 13 -7.56 0.75 -8.59
CA LYS A 13 -6.89 -0.09 -9.59
C LYS A 13 -6.48 0.73 -10.81
N ALA A 14 -7.34 1.62 -11.27
CA ALA A 14 -7.02 2.47 -12.42
C ALA A 14 -5.83 3.37 -12.12
N ARG A 15 -5.80 3.96 -10.93
CA ARG A 15 -4.66 4.78 -10.51
C ARG A 15 -3.39 3.96 -10.44
N ALA A 16 -3.48 2.76 -9.87
CA ALA A 16 -2.32 1.91 -9.69
C ALA A 16 -1.70 1.50 -11.02
N GLN A 17 -2.52 1.31 -12.05
CA GLN A 17 -2.01 0.93 -13.37
C GLN A 17 -1.13 2.00 -13.97
N LEU A 18 -1.33 3.26 -13.59
CA LEU A 18 -0.53 4.36 -14.09
C LEU A 18 0.69 4.66 -13.23
N MET A 19 0.82 3.96 -12.10
CA MET A 19 1.93 4.19 -11.17
C MET A 19 3.07 3.24 -11.45
N GLU A 20 4.28 3.68 -11.12
CA GLU A 20 5.44 2.80 -11.09
C GLU A 20 5.58 2.22 -9.70
N PRO A 21 6.12 0.99 -9.58
CA PRO A 21 6.38 0.45 -8.24
C PRO A 21 7.35 1.36 -7.50
N MET A 22 6.99 1.71 -6.29
CA MET A 22 7.82 2.61 -5.48
C MET A 22 8.67 1.87 -4.44
N LEU A 23 8.36 0.60 -4.21
CA LEU A 23 9.12 -0.24 -3.28
C LEU A 23 9.33 -1.62 -3.89
N LYS A 24 10.38 -2.32 -3.43
CA LYS A 24 10.68 -3.67 -3.90
C LYS A 24 10.91 -4.59 -2.72
N VAL A 25 10.32 -5.78 -2.78
CA VAL A 25 10.63 -6.83 -1.80
C VAL A 25 11.94 -7.47 -2.23
N GLY A 26 12.98 -7.29 -1.43
CA GLY A 26 14.28 -7.86 -1.70
C GLY A 26 14.52 -9.14 -0.94
N LYS A 27 15.79 -9.52 -0.79
CA LYS A 27 16.18 -10.80 -0.18
C LYS A 27 15.77 -10.93 1.28
N ALA A 28 15.64 -9.82 1.99
CA ALA A 28 15.21 -9.86 3.38
C ALA A 28 13.70 -10.14 3.53
N GLY A 29 12.96 -10.10 2.43
CA GLY A 29 11.53 -10.35 2.47
C GLY A 29 10.80 -9.29 3.26
N LEU A 30 9.84 -9.72 4.08
CA LEU A 30 9.05 -8.80 4.90
C LEU A 30 9.71 -8.56 6.24
N SER A 31 10.93 -8.03 6.22
CA SER A 31 11.64 -7.66 7.44
C SER A 31 10.92 -6.51 8.15
N GLU A 32 11.24 -6.31 9.42
CA GLU A 32 10.66 -5.19 10.18
C GLU A 32 10.97 -3.86 9.53
N GLY A 33 12.21 -3.70 9.03
CA GLY A 33 12.60 -2.48 8.35
C GLY A 33 11.80 -2.24 7.08
N PHE A 34 11.59 -3.30 6.30
CA PHE A 34 10.80 -3.18 5.08
C PHE A 34 9.35 -2.83 5.39
N LEU A 35 8.76 -3.51 6.39
CA LEU A 35 7.38 -3.25 6.77
C LEU A 35 7.21 -1.82 7.29
N LYS A 36 8.20 -1.31 8.00
CA LYS A 36 8.17 0.08 8.45
C LYS A 36 8.20 1.03 7.26
N THR A 37 9.01 0.72 6.24
CA THR A 37 9.08 1.52 5.03
C THR A 37 7.73 1.53 4.31
N VAL A 38 7.06 0.37 4.23
CA VAL A 38 5.74 0.27 3.62
C VAL A 38 4.74 1.12 4.40
N ASP A 39 4.79 1.01 5.73
CA ASP A 39 3.90 1.76 6.60
C ASP A 39 4.06 3.26 6.41
N GLU A 40 5.29 3.73 6.33
CA GLU A 40 5.57 5.15 6.11
C GLU A 40 5.09 5.61 4.73
N ALA A 41 5.28 4.75 3.72
CA ALA A 41 4.81 5.08 2.38
C ALA A 41 3.28 5.17 2.33
N LEU A 42 2.59 4.26 3.02
CA LEU A 42 1.14 4.29 3.09
C LEU A 42 0.63 5.54 3.81
N ALA A 43 1.33 5.95 4.87
CA ALA A 43 0.97 7.16 5.60
C ALA A 43 1.11 8.41 4.72
N ARG A 44 2.07 8.37 3.80
CA ARG A 44 2.37 9.52 2.94
C ARG A 44 1.53 9.54 1.67
N HIS A 45 1.32 8.38 1.06
CA HIS A 45 0.73 8.31 -0.28
C HIS A 45 -0.62 7.63 -0.34
N GLU A 46 -1.04 6.94 0.69
CA GLU A 46 -2.26 6.15 0.76
C GLU A 46 -2.26 4.93 -0.17
N LEU A 47 -1.84 5.09 -1.41
CA LEU A 47 -1.79 4.00 -2.40
C LEU A 47 -0.33 3.71 -2.72
N VAL A 48 0.09 2.47 -2.49
CA VAL A 48 1.49 2.08 -2.64
C VAL A 48 1.58 0.85 -3.54
N LYS A 49 2.46 0.91 -4.53
CA LYS A 49 2.68 -0.18 -5.47
C LYS A 49 4.04 -0.80 -5.18
N ILE A 50 4.06 -2.11 -4.96
CA ILE A 50 5.24 -2.83 -4.49
C ILE A 50 5.54 -3.98 -5.44
N LYS A 51 6.80 -4.08 -5.87
CA LYS A 51 7.23 -5.14 -6.76
C LYS A 51 7.98 -6.21 -5.97
N PHE A 52 7.69 -7.48 -6.26
CA PHE A 52 8.44 -8.60 -5.69
C PHE A 52 9.64 -8.88 -6.58
N ALA A 53 10.82 -8.37 -6.19
CA ALA A 53 12.06 -8.69 -6.86
C ALA A 53 12.55 -10.07 -6.45
N GLU A 54 12.26 -10.45 -5.18
CA GLU A 54 12.54 -11.78 -4.63
C GLU A 54 11.22 -12.37 -4.15
N PHE A 55 11.23 -13.64 -3.78
CA PHE A 55 10.05 -14.32 -3.24
C PHE A 55 8.86 -14.26 -4.18
N LYS A 56 9.14 -14.38 -5.49
CA LYS A 56 8.08 -14.25 -6.49
C LYS A 56 7.04 -15.36 -6.38
N GLU A 57 7.47 -16.54 -5.97
CA GLU A 57 6.55 -17.67 -5.82
C GLU A 57 5.72 -17.57 -4.55
N GLU A 58 6.19 -16.84 -3.57
CA GLU A 58 5.52 -16.66 -2.29
C GLU A 58 4.60 -15.44 -2.26
N LYS A 59 4.53 -14.69 -3.35
CA LYS A 59 3.77 -13.43 -3.36
C LYS A 59 2.30 -13.61 -3.01
N LYS A 60 1.71 -14.76 -3.35
CA LYS A 60 0.30 -15.02 -3.04
C LYS A 60 0.04 -15.04 -1.54
N THR A 61 1.04 -15.47 -0.78
CA THR A 61 0.95 -15.51 0.68
C THR A 61 1.45 -14.21 1.29
N LEU A 62 2.55 -13.68 0.75
CA LEU A 62 3.19 -12.51 1.34
C LEU A 62 2.42 -11.22 1.12
N ALA A 63 1.75 -11.08 -0.03
CA ALA A 63 1.02 -9.83 -0.29
C ALA A 63 -0.11 -9.60 0.73
N PRO A 64 -1.00 -10.60 0.99
CA PRO A 64 -2.01 -10.40 2.02
C PRO A 64 -1.42 -10.22 3.41
N LEU A 65 -0.31 -10.92 3.71
CA LEU A 65 0.35 -10.80 4.99
C LEU A 65 0.90 -9.39 5.18
N MET A 66 1.50 -8.84 4.14
CA MET A 66 2.02 -7.48 4.16
C MET A 66 0.91 -6.47 4.42
N ALA A 67 -0.24 -6.66 3.76
CA ALA A 67 -1.41 -5.80 3.98
C ALA A 67 -1.88 -5.88 5.43
N ALA A 68 -1.96 -7.08 5.98
CA ALA A 68 -2.38 -7.27 7.37
C ALA A 68 -1.42 -6.60 8.34
N LYS A 69 -0.12 -6.75 8.11
CA LYS A 69 0.88 -6.21 9.03
C LYS A 69 0.99 -4.70 8.96
N THR A 70 0.54 -4.09 7.89
CA THR A 70 0.58 -2.63 7.73
C THR A 70 -0.80 -1.99 7.84
N SER A 71 -1.80 -2.77 8.26
CA SER A 71 -3.17 -2.29 8.42
C SER A 71 -3.69 -1.63 7.14
N SER A 72 -3.46 -2.31 6.02
CA SER A 72 -3.86 -1.80 4.72
C SER A 72 -4.69 -2.87 3.99
N GLU A 73 -5.24 -2.48 2.85
CA GLU A 73 -6.03 -3.37 1.99
C GLU A 73 -5.21 -3.75 0.76
N LEU A 74 -5.22 -5.03 0.42
CA LEU A 74 -4.61 -5.48 -0.83
C LEU A 74 -5.61 -5.24 -1.95
N ILE A 75 -5.33 -4.23 -2.77
CA ILE A 75 -6.26 -3.81 -3.84
C ILE A 75 -6.16 -4.74 -5.03
N MET A 76 -4.94 -5.08 -5.43
CA MET A 76 -4.75 -6.01 -6.54
C MET A 76 -3.35 -6.58 -6.50
N ARG A 77 -3.19 -7.71 -7.17
CA ARG A 77 -1.90 -8.35 -7.34
C ARG A 77 -1.83 -8.83 -8.78
N VAL A 78 -0.92 -8.25 -9.55
CA VAL A 78 -0.76 -8.55 -10.97
C VAL A 78 0.69 -8.90 -11.22
N GLY A 79 0.94 -10.10 -11.73
CA GLY A 79 2.30 -10.56 -11.93
C GLY A 79 3.07 -10.53 -10.62
N ASN A 80 4.20 -9.83 -10.60
CA ASN A 80 5.03 -9.73 -9.41
C ASN A 80 4.82 -8.42 -8.67
N VAL A 81 3.65 -7.81 -8.82
CA VAL A 81 3.36 -6.51 -8.21
C VAL A 81 2.12 -6.62 -7.33
N ALA A 82 2.19 -5.99 -6.16
CA ALA A 82 1.05 -5.89 -5.24
C ALA A 82 0.75 -4.42 -5.01
N VAL A 83 -0.53 -4.08 -4.87
CA VAL A 83 -0.94 -2.70 -4.61
C VAL A 83 -1.69 -2.68 -3.29
N LEU A 84 -1.21 -1.86 -2.37
CA LEU A 84 -1.80 -1.70 -1.05
C LEU A 84 -2.41 -0.30 -0.93
N TYR A 85 -3.49 -0.22 -0.16
CA TYR A 85 -4.17 1.04 0.07
C TYR A 85 -4.54 1.15 1.55
N ARG A 86 -4.28 2.32 2.14
CA ARG A 86 -4.71 2.62 3.50
C ARG A 86 -5.25 4.04 3.51
N ARG A 87 -6.53 4.16 3.88
CA ARG A 87 -7.18 5.46 3.96
C ARG A 87 -6.60 6.24 5.13
N ARG A 88 -6.29 7.52 4.91
CA ARG A 88 -5.78 8.34 6.00
C ARG A 88 -6.89 8.59 7.02
N PRO A 89 -6.55 8.56 8.31
CA PRO A 89 -7.53 8.89 9.33
C PRO A 89 -7.98 10.33 9.19
N ILE A 90 -9.29 10.54 9.14
CA ILE A 90 -9.83 11.88 9.00
C ILE A 90 -9.50 12.74 10.22
N ALA A 91 -9.44 12.10 11.39
CA ALA A 91 -9.18 12.82 12.62
C ALA A 91 -7.80 13.47 12.65
N GLU A 92 -6.87 13.00 11.82
CA GLU A 92 -5.54 13.60 11.76
C GLU A 92 -5.42 14.63 10.67
N ALA A 93 -6.45 14.77 9.90
CA ALA A 93 -6.42 15.68 8.79
C ALA A 93 -6.36 17.12 9.19
N PRO A 94 -6.64 17.53 10.32
CA PRO A 94 -6.56 18.90 10.64
C PRO A 94 -5.20 19.34 10.99
N ALA A 95 -4.79 18.96 11.02
CA ALA A 95 -3.89 19.35 11.36
C ALA A 95 -3.07 19.81 10.65
N THR A 96 -3.57 19.54 10.50
CA THR A 96 -3.28 19.69 9.89
C THR A 96 -3.00 20.15 9.39
N ASP A 97 -2.74 20.09 9.19
CA ASP A 97 -2.76 20.29 8.34
C ASP A 97 -2.81 20.67 7.87
N ASN A 98 -2.51 20.82 7.75
CA ASN A 98 -2.72 20.99 6.92
C ASN A 98 -2.86 21.14 6.43
N PRO A 99 -2.84 21.39 6.42
CA PRO A 99 -3.01 21.39 5.70
C PRO A 99 -2.92 21.48 5.30
N ALA A 100 -2.61 21.36 5.27
CA ALA A 100 -2.67 21.25 4.69
C ALA A 100 -2.48 21.04 4.55
N ARG A 101 -2.19 21.09 4.51
CA ARG A 101 -2.23 20.69 4.24
C ARG A 101 -2.27 20.73 3.84
N PRO A 102 -2.11 20.87 3.94
CA PRO A 102 -2.29 20.85 3.38
C PRO A 102 -2.31 20.82 3.27
N ALA A 103 -2.02 20.80 3.29
CA ALA A 103 -2.22 20.67 2.96
C ALA A 103 -2.21 20.79 2.98
#